data_512689165dad074046e76fcd935cffde
#
_entry.id   512689165dad074046e76fcd935cffde
#
_cell.length_a   1.000
_cell.length_b   1.000
_cell.length_c   1.000
_cell.angle_alpha   90.00
_cell.angle_beta   90.00
_cell.angle_gamma   90.00
#
_symmetry.space_group_name_H-M   'P 1'
#
loop_
_entity.id
_entity.type
_entity.pdbx_description
1 polymer ?
#
loop_
_entity_poly.entity_id
_entity_poly.type
_entity_poly.pdbx_seq_one_letter_code
_entity_poly.pdbx_strand_id
1 'polypeptide(L)'
;MPDYSTVALLPMKAHSARVTGKNFRPFAGKPLFRWILDALLSVEEIDAVVINTDAREILAANGLVDGERVVIRDRKPEICGDFVSMNLVLADDLANVSASAYVMTHTTNPLLRPVTIRRALAAYEEGVASGRHDSLFTVNRFQTRFYREDGSPVNHDPNVLLRTQDLEPWLEENSNLYIFNRESFAGTNARIGARPLMFETPRIESADIDDQAGWEFAETLARAMVAA
;
A
#
# COMPACT_ATOMS: atom_id res chain seq x y z
N MET A 1 11.46 4.18 22.53
CA MET A 1 11.32 4.84 21.23
C MET A 1 10.33 5.97 21.42
N PRO A 2 10.42 7.06 20.65
CA PRO A 2 9.41 8.12 20.75
C PRO A 2 8.03 7.56 20.38
N ASP A 3 6.99 8.09 21.04
CA ASP A 3 5.61 7.82 20.65
C ASP A 3 5.27 8.74 19.47
N TYR A 4 5.16 8.14 18.29
CA TYR A 4 4.76 8.83 17.08
C TYR A 4 3.24 9.05 17.04
N SER A 5 2.79 10.11 16.40
CA SER A 5 1.39 10.27 16.02
C SER A 5 1.05 9.32 14.86
N THR A 6 1.78 9.44 13.76
CA THR A 6 1.57 8.61 12.56
C THR A 6 2.90 8.08 12.02
N VAL A 7 2.97 6.79 11.79
CA VAL A 7 4.13 6.11 11.19
C VAL A 7 3.73 5.43 9.89
N ALA A 8 4.53 5.63 8.83
CA ALA A 8 4.39 4.81 7.64
C ALA A 8 5.21 3.52 7.78
N LEU A 9 4.60 2.39 7.42
CA LEU A 9 5.24 1.08 7.34
C LEU A 9 5.45 0.72 5.87
N LEU A 10 6.71 0.60 5.47
CA LEU A 10 7.13 0.27 4.11
C LEU A 10 7.99 -0.99 4.11
N PRO A 11 7.39 -2.19 4.26
CA PRO A 11 8.14 -3.43 4.26
C PRO A 11 8.75 -3.68 2.88
N MET A 12 10.06 -3.99 2.87
CA MET A 12 10.80 -4.33 1.66
C MET A 12 11.57 -5.62 1.85
N LYS A 13 11.73 -6.41 0.77
CA LYS A 13 12.61 -7.58 0.77
C LYS A 13 13.67 -7.45 -0.31
N ALA A 14 14.84 -8.08 -0.07
CA ALA A 14 15.97 -8.08 -1.01
C ALA A 14 15.60 -8.71 -2.35
N HIS A 15 14.87 -9.82 -2.31
CA HIS A 15 14.55 -10.62 -3.47
C HIS A 15 13.06 -10.55 -3.83
N SER A 16 12.77 -10.59 -5.12
CA SER A 16 11.42 -10.69 -5.68
C SER A 16 11.40 -11.82 -6.69
N ALA A 17 10.45 -12.75 -6.53
CA ALA A 17 10.36 -13.94 -7.37
C ALA A 17 9.96 -13.63 -8.83
N ARG A 18 9.05 -12.68 -9.03
CA ARG A 18 8.46 -12.38 -10.37
C ARG A 18 9.23 -11.34 -11.16
N VAL A 19 9.83 -10.36 -10.49
CA VAL A 19 10.67 -9.31 -11.10
C VAL A 19 11.97 -9.22 -10.32
N THR A 20 13.06 -9.69 -10.88
CA THR A 20 14.38 -9.74 -10.20
C THR A 20 14.83 -8.36 -9.75
N GLY A 21 15.20 -8.24 -8.47
CA GLY A 21 15.69 -6.98 -7.88
C GLY A 21 14.67 -5.85 -7.89
N LYS A 22 13.39 -6.14 -7.98
CA LYS A 22 12.29 -5.20 -8.22
C LYS A 22 12.41 -3.89 -7.45
N ASN A 23 12.60 -3.95 -6.15
CA ASN A 23 12.61 -2.77 -5.29
C ASN A 23 13.75 -1.79 -5.61
N PHE A 24 14.88 -2.30 -6.08
CA PHE A 24 16.12 -1.54 -6.31
C PHE A 24 16.39 -1.26 -7.79
N ARG A 25 15.62 -1.88 -8.69
CA ARG A 25 15.74 -1.68 -10.13
C ARG A 25 15.36 -0.24 -10.50
N PRO A 26 16.12 0.40 -11.42
CA PRO A 26 15.76 1.72 -11.95
C PRO A 26 14.38 1.73 -12.61
N PHE A 27 13.52 2.64 -12.15
CA PHE A 27 12.16 2.84 -12.61
C PHE A 27 11.96 4.34 -12.87
N ALA A 28 11.74 4.72 -14.12
CA ALA A 28 11.57 6.12 -14.56
C ALA A 28 12.56 7.10 -13.90
N GLY A 29 13.87 6.74 -13.90
CA GLY A 29 14.97 7.61 -13.49
C GLY A 29 15.50 7.44 -12.07
N LYS A 30 14.83 6.70 -11.17
CA LYS A 30 15.31 6.39 -9.81
C LYS A 30 14.91 4.98 -9.40
N PRO A 31 15.53 4.36 -8.36
CA PRO A 31 15.10 3.05 -7.86
C PRO A 31 13.61 3.03 -7.51
N LEU A 32 12.92 1.90 -7.78
CA LEU A 32 11.47 1.77 -7.58
C LEU A 32 11.03 2.20 -6.17
N PHE A 33 11.72 1.73 -5.13
CA PHE A 33 11.36 2.04 -3.74
C PHE A 33 11.36 3.54 -3.43
N ARG A 34 12.17 4.34 -4.14
CA ARG A 34 12.27 5.79 -3.93
C ARG A 34 10.98 6.52 -4.28
N TRP A 35 10.18 6.00 -5.21
CA TRP A 35 8.95 6.64 -5.61
C TRP A 35 7.97 6.76 -4.45
N ILE A 36 7.69 5.64 -3.81
CA ILE A 36 6.75 5.65 -2.68
C ILE A 36 7.39 6.20 -1.38
N LEU A 37 8.67 5.96 -1.16
CA LEU A 37 9.38 6.52 -0.01
C LEU A 37 9.37 8.05 -0.03
N ASP A 38 9.68 8.66 -1.18
CA ASP A 38 9.68 10.12 -1.33
C ASP A 38 8.26 10.69 -1.18
N ALA A 39 7.24 9.96 -1.68
CA ALA A 39 5.85 10.33 -1.50
C ALA A 39 5.45 10.34 -0.01
N LEU A 40 5.80 9.29 0.73
CA LEU A 40 5.55 9.20 2.19
C LEU A 40 6.27 10.32 2.96
N LEU A 41 7.54 10.56 2.65
CA LEU A 41 8.35 11.59 3.30
C LEU A 41 7.88 13.02 3.01
N SER A 42 7.14 13.24 1.92
CA SER A 42 6.55 14.55 1.59
C SER A 42 5.21 14.82 2.28
N VAL A 43 4.67 13.85 3.02
CA VAL A 43 3.47 13.99 3.84
C VAL A 43 3.91 14.42 5.24
N GLU A 44 3.56 15.64 5.66
CA GLU A 44 3.99 16.24 6.93
C GLU A 44 3.37 15.53 8.13
N GLU A 45 2.17 14.98 7.97
CA GLU A 45 1.42 14.22 8.96
C GLU A 45 2.05 12.86 9.31
N ILE A 46 3.03 12.39 8.52
CA ILE A 46 3.80 11.16 8.77
C ILE A 46 5.10 11.54 9.50
N ASP A 47 5.22 11.17 10.75
CA ASP A 47 6.40 11.48 11.58
C ASP A 47 7.65 10.72 11.13
N ALA A 48 7.49 9.45 10.76
CA ALA A 48 8.58 8.59 10.31
C ALA A 48 8.11 7.51 9.33
N VAL A 49 9.03 7.05 8.49
CA VAL A 49 8.85 5.87 7.63
C VAL A 49 9.72 4.74 8.17
N VAL A 50 9.09 3.66 8.59
CA VAL A 50 9.74 2.45 9.09
C VAL A 50 9.85 1.44 7.93
N ILE A 51 11.07 1.02 7.66
CA ILE A 51 11.40 0.05 6.61
C ILE A 51 11.85 -1.25 7.27
N ASN A 52 10.97 -2.24 7.31
CA ASN A 52 11.30 -3.59 7.78
C ASN A 52 11.84 -4.40 6.60
N THR A 53 13.13 -4.79 6.66
CA THR A 53 13.82 -5.32 5.48
C THR A 53 14.92 -6.33 5.82
N ASP A 54 15.18 -7.26 4.91
CA ASP A 54 16.33 -8.13 4.85
C ASP A 54 17.42 -7.61 3.86
N ALA A 55 17.30 -6.33 3.43
CA ALA A 55 18.11 -5.71 2.38
C ALA A 55 18.84 -4.44 2.83
N ARG A 56 19.18 -4.30 4.12
CA ARG A 56 19.82 -3.09 4.67
C ARG A 56 21.05 -2.65 3.89
N GLU A 57 21.94 -3.59 3.54
CA GLU A 57 23.16 -3.29 2.79
C GLU A 57 22.85 -2.78 1.37
N ILE A 58 21.82 -3.36 0.72
CA ILE A 58 21.41 -2.94 -0.61
C ILE A 58 20.77 -1.54 -0.54
N LEU A 59 20.01 -1.24 0.51
CA LEU A 59 19.48 0.11 0.75
C LEU A 59 20.61 1.13 0.92
N ALA A 60 21.63 0.81 1.74
CA ALA A 60 22.80 1.67 1.94
C ALA A 60 23.57 1.90 0.63
N ALA A 61 23.76 0.86 -0.19
CA ALA A 61 24.37 0.97 -1.52
C ALA A 61 23.56 1.85 -2.49
N ASN A 62 22.23 1.99 -2.26
CA ASN A 62 21.34 2.89 -2.99
C ASN A 62 21.13 4.25 -2.28
N GLY A 63 22.03 4.59 -1.33
CA GLY A 63 22.02 5.89 -0.65
C GLY A 63 20.90 6.05 0.38
N LEU A 64 20.36 4.97 0.94
CA LEU A 64 19.38 5.02 2.01
C LEU A 64 19.91 4.38 3.28
N VAL A 65 20.04 5.18 4.32
CA VAL A 65 20.43 4.78 5.68
C VAL A 65 19.42 5.34 6.68
N ASP A 66 19.53 4.94 7.95
CA ASP A 66 18.75 5.55 9.03
C ASP A 66 18.94 7.08 9.06
N GLY A 67 17.87 7.80 9.33
CA GLY A 67 17.86 9.26 9.36
C GLY A 67 16.76 9.78 10.29
N GLU A 68 16.54 11.10 10.29
CA GLU A 68 15.57 11.73 11.18
C GLU A 68 14.15 11.18 11.04
N ARG A 69 13.72 10.95 9.78
CA ARG A 69 12.37 10.44 9.47
C ARG A 69 12.39 9.06 8.78
N VAL A 70 13.54 8.39 8.74
CA VAL A 70 13.65 7.02 8.17
C VAL A 70 14.27 6.10 9.22
N VAL A 71 13.54 5.07 9.57
CA VAL A 71 13.98 4.03 10.51
C VAL A 71 14.06 2.71 9.78
N ILE A 72 15.27 2.17 9.61
CA ILE A 72 15.48 0.87 8.96
C ILE A 72 15.57 -0.20 10.05
N ARG A 73 14.68 -1.19 9.99
CA ARG A 73 14.65 -2.33 10.88
C ARG A 73 15.07 -3.60 10.14
N ASP A 74 16.01 -4.34 10.71
CA ASP A 74 16.40 -5.64 10.18
C ASP A 74 15.28 -6.65 10.42
N ARG A 75 14.81 -7.26 9.34
CA ARG A 75 13.74 -8.27 9.39
C ARG A 75 14.25 -9.52 10.07
N LYS A 76 13.50 -10.02 11.05
CA LYS A 76 13.82 -11.27 11.72
C LYS A 76 13.78 -12.44 10.74
N PRO A 77 14.69 -13.41 10.83
CA PRO A 77 14.72 -14.57 9.92
C PRO A 77 13.39 -15.34 9.86
N GLU A 78 12.66 -15.42 10.98
CA GLU A 78 11.40 -16.16 11.11
C GLU A 78 10.24 -15.56 10.30
N ILE A 79 10.38 -14.27 9.92
CA ILE A 79 9.40 -13.56 9.09
C ILE A 79 9.97 -13.16 7.72
N CYS A 80 11.06 -13.82 7.27
CA CYS A 80 11.58 -13.74 5.91
C CYS A 80 10.97 -14.82 5.02
N GLY A 81 10.90 -14.55 3.71
CA GLY A 81 10.45 -15.50 2.70
C GLY A 81 9.20 -15.08 1.93
N ASP A 82 8.91 -15.83 0.86
CA ASP A 82 7.83 -15.48 -0.08
C ASP A 82 6.43 -15.88 0.42
N PHE A 83 6.35 -16.82 1.34
CA PHE A 83 5.09 -17.35 1.89
C PHE A 83 4.74 -16.76 3.27
N VAL A 84 5.55 -15.86 3.78
CA VAL A 84 5.28 -15.18 5.06
C VAL A 84 4.17 -14.17 4.87
N SER A 85 3.12 -14.28 5.69
CA SER A 85 2.03 -13.31 5.69
C SER A 85 2.55 -11.90 6.03
N MET A 86 2.10 -10.90 5.28
CA MET A 86 2.41 -9.51 5.58
C MET A 86 1.96 -9.11 6.99
N ASN A 87 0.85 -9.67 7.49
CA ASN A 87 0.39 -9.39 8.84
C ASN A 87 1.40 -9.80 9.93
N LEU A 88 2.23 -10.84 9.71
CA LEU A 88 3.31 -11.19 10.65
C LEU A 88 4.42 -10.15 10.66
N VAL A 89 4.78 -9.61 9.50
CA VAL A 89 5.76 -8.52 9.38
C VAL A 89 5.24 -7.26 10.07
N LEU A 90 3.98 -6.91 9.85
CA LEU A 90 3.32 -5.77 10.49
C LEU A 90 3.21 -5.96 12.01
N ALA A 91 2.87 -7.17 12.48
CA ALA A 91 2.82 -7.46 13.92
C ALA A 91 4.19 -7.24 14.59
N ASP A 92 5.30 -7.63 13.93
CA ASP A 92 6.64 -7.33 14.42
C ASP A 92 6.93 -5.81 14.43
N ASP A 93 6.49 -5.08 13.41
CA ASP A 93 6.66 -3.62 13.40
C ASP A 93 5.84 -2.96 14.53
N LEU A 94 4.59 -3.32 14.71
CA LEU A 94 3.75 -2.80 15.77
C LEU A 94 4.30 -3.13 17.18
N ALA A 95 4.92 -4.28 17.36
CA ALA A 95 5.53 -4.65 18.64
C ALA A 95 6.75 -3.78 18.99
N ASN A 96 7.43 -3.20 18.00
CA ASN A 96 8.70 -2.48 18.18
C ASN A 96 8.60 -0.96 17.90
N VAL A 97 7.53 -0.49 17.27
CA VAL A 97 7.33 0.92 16.92
C VAL A 97 6.01 1.39 17.49
N SER A 98 6.05 2.35 18.43
CA SER A 98 4.84 2.93 19.05
C SER A 98 4.34 4.09 18.21
N ALA A 99 3.07 4.03 17.78
CA ALA A 99 2.37 5.10 17.07
C ALA A 99 0.86 5.04 17.35
N SER A 100 0.16 6.17 17.20
CA SER A 100 -1.29 6.23 17.29
C SER A 100 -1.96 5.68 16.02
N ALA A 101 -1.36 5.91 14.85
CA ALA A 101 -1.80 5.39 13.56
C ALA A 101 -0.63 4.84 12.73
N TYR A 102 -0.91 3.82 11.95
CA TYR A 102 0.04 3.21 11.02
C TYR A 102 -0.51 3.31 9.60
N VAL A 103 0.31 3.82 8.69
CA VAL A 103 0.04 3.92 7.25
C VAL A 103 0.89 2.90 6.53
N MET A 104 0.29 1.81 6.04
CA MET A 104 1.04 0.75 5.37
C MET A 104 0.83 0.83 3.87
N THR A 105 1.91 0.73 3.11
CA THR A 105 1.90 0.65 1.65
C THR A 105 3.01 -0.28 1.13
N HIS A 106 3.06 -0.46 -0.19
CA HIS A 106 4.04 -1.32 -0.85
C HIS A 106 4.88 -0.53 -1.86
N THR A 107 6.12 -0.98 -2.08
CA THR A 107 6.98 -0.43 -3.14
C THR A 107 6.41 -0.66 -4.54
N THR A 108 5.53 -1.64 -4.68
CA THR A 108 4.87 -1.99 -5.94
C THR A 108 3.80 -1.02 -6.39
N ASN A 109 3.43 -0.07 -5.54
CA ASN A 109 2.47 1.00 -5.84
C ASN A 109 3.19 2.37 -5.96
N PRO A 110 4.09 2.55 -6.96
CA PRO A 110 4.97 3.72 -7.04
C PRO A 110 4.26 5.03 -7.37
N LEU A 111 3.02 4.97 -7.86
CA LEU A 111 2.28 6.13 -8.36
C LEU A 111 1.33 6.73 -7.34
N LEU A 112 1.26 6.20 -6.12
CA LEU A 112 0.48 6.75 -5.03
C LEU A 112 0.98 8.15 -4.66
N ARG A 113 0.09 9.15 -4.70
CA ARG A 113 0.44 10.56 -4.50
C ARG A 113 0.30 11.01 -3.05
N PRO A 114 1.14 11.94 -2.61
CA PRO A 114 1.04 12.53 -1.26
C PRO A 114 -0.34 13.10 -0.95
N VAL A 115 -0.99 13.74 -1.91
CA VAL A 115 -2.34 14.31 -1.72
C VAL A 115 -3.38 13.22 -1.44
N THR A 116 -3.25 12.07 -2.05
CA THR A 116 -4.14 10.91 -1.82
C THR A 116 -3.89 10.30 -0.44
N ILE A 117 -2.62 10.20 -0.03
CA ILE A 117 -2.25 9.75 1.33
C ILE A 117 -2.86 10.68 2.39
N ARG A 118 -2.69 12.02 2.25
CA ARG A 118 -3.29 13.00 3.17
C ARG A 118 -4.81 12.90 3.25
N ARG A 119 -5.48 12.77 2.11
CA ARG A 119 -6.94 12.60 2.07
C ARG A 119 -7.41 11.31 2.76
N ALA A 120 -6.66 10.22 2.58
CA ALA A 120 -6.95 8.95 3.25
C ALA A 120 -6.74 9.06 4.77
N LEU A 121 -5.65 9.72 5.22
CA LEU A 121 -5.41 9.99 6.64
C LEU A 121 -6.56 10.79 7.26
N ALA A 122 -6.95 11.90 6.66
CA ALA A 122 -8.05 12.72 7.15
C ALA A 122 -9.39 11.94 7.22
N ALA A 123 -9.67 11.11 6.22
CA ALA A 123 -10.87 10.27 6.21
C ALA A 123 -10.83 9.18 7.31
N TYR A 124 -9.65 8.59 7.55
CA TYR A 124 -9.45 7.64 8.64
C TYR A 124 -9.66 8.30 10.01
N GLU A 125 -9.05 9.45 10.26
CA GLU A 125 -9.18 10.21 11.51
C GLU A 125 -10.64 10.57 11.80
N GLU A 126 -11.38 11.08 10.81
CA GLU A 126 -12.81 11.36 10.93
C GLU A 126 -13.62 10.08 11.23
N GLY A 127 -13.30 8.98 10.56
CA GLY A 127 -13.94 7.68 10.77
C GLY A 127 -13.76 7.15 12.17
N VAL A 128 -12.53 7.22 12.70
CA VAL A 128 -12.18 6.81 14.08
C VAL A 128 -12.82 7.75 15.10
N ALA A 129 -12.69 9.06 14.94
CA ALA A 129 -13.25 10.05 15.86
C ALA A 129 -14.77 9.93 15.99
N SER A 130 -15.47 9.58 14.90
CA SER A 130 -16.92 9.34 14.90
C SER A 130 -17.33 7.95 15.38
N GLY A 131 -16.37 7.04 15.64
CA GLY A 131 -16.62 5.65 16.00
C GLY A 131 -17.23 4.79 14.89
N ARG A 132 -17.34 5.31 13.66
CA ARG A 132 -17.90 4.59 12.50
C ARG A 132 -16.94 3.55 11.95
N HIS A 133 -15.65 3.84 11.94
CA HIS A 133 -14.60 3.01 11.38
C HIS A 133 -13.46 2.81 12.36
N ASP A 134 -12.68 1.74 12.20
CA ASP A 134 -11.50 1.43 13.01
C ASP A 134 -10.23 1.26 12.15
N SER A 135 -10.40 1.21 10.84
CA SER A 135 -9.33 1.07 9.86
C SER A 135 -9.79 1.63 8.52
N LEU A 136 -8.84 1.77 7.58
CA LEU A 136 -9.09 2.17 6.20
C LEU A 136 -8.26 1.29 5.27
N PHE A 137 -8.82 0.91 4.13
CA PHE A 137 -8.06 0.35 3.01
C PHE A 137 -8.54 0.93 1.69
N THR A 138 -7.65 0.94 0.70
CA THR A 138 -7.95 1.56 -0.59
C THR A 138 -8.55 0.58 -1.58
N VAL A 139 -9.45 1.12 -2.41
CA VAL A 139 -10.20 0.36 -3.40
C VAL A 139 -10.22 1.04 -4.77
N ASN A 140 -10.41 0.23 -5.80
CA ASN A 140 -10.85 0.66 -7.12
C ASN A 140 -12.34 0.40 -7.28
N ARG A 141 -13.08 1.35 -7.82
CA ARG A 141 -14.48 1.17 -8.19
C ARG A 141 -14.57 0.62 -9.61
N PHE A 142 -15.27 -0.51 -9.77
CA PHE A 142 -15.64 -1.08 -11.05
C PHE A 142 -17.15 -1.07 -11.23
N GLN A 143 -17.59 -0.53 -12.34
CA GLN A 143 -19.00 -0.55 -12.73
C GLN A 143 -19.08 -1.14 -14.14
N THR A 144 -18.91 -2.46 -14.20
CA THR A 144 -18.82 -3.26 -15.43
C THR A 144 -19.40 -4.65 -15.19
N ARG A 145 -19.47 -5.47 -16.25
CA ARG A 145 -19.95 -6.84 -16.18
C ARG A 145 -18.80 -7.77 -15.88
N PHE A 146 -18.97 -8.61 -14.87
CA PHE A 146 -18.01 -9.67 -14.54
C PHE A 146 -18.59 -11.05 -14.88
N TYR A 147 -17.72 -11.93 -15.36
CA TYR A 147 -17.99 -13.33 -15.64
C TYR A 147 -16.97 -14.21 -14.92
N ARG A 148 -17.38 -15.44 -14.56
CA ARG A 148 -16.44 -16.47 -14.14
C ARG A 148 -15.80 -17.10 -15.38
N GLU A 149 -14.74 -17.91 -15.16
CA GLU A 149 -14.01 -18.59 -16.22
C GLU A 149 -14.91 -19.56 -17.03
N ASP A 150 -15.93 -20.12 -16.39
CA ASP A 150 -16.94 -21.00 -17.03
C ASP A 150 -17.99 -20.23 -17.85
N GLY A 151 -17.85 -18.90 -17.96
CA GLY A 151 -18.76 -18.03 -18.70
C GLY A 151 -20.05 -17.65 -17.92
N SER A 152 -20.19 -18.06 -16.66
CA SER A 152 -21.35 -17.67 -15.86
C SER A 152 -21.24 -16.20 -15.41
N PRO A 153 -22.33 -15.40 -15.47
CA PRO A 153 -22.33 -14.02 -15.05
C PRO A 153 -22.23 -13.93 -13.51
N VAL A 154 -21.60 -12.85 -13.04
CA VAL A 154 -21.38 -12.63 -11.59
C VAL A 154 -22.34 -11.56 -11.04
N ASN A 155 -22.40 -10.39 -11.66
CA ASN A 155 -23.07 -9.21 -11.13
C ASN A 155 -24.16 -8.64 -12.05
N HIS A 156 -24.65 -9.44 -12.99
CA HIS A 156 -25.70 -9.00 -13.93
C HIS A 156 -26.48 -10.19 -14.45
N ASP A 157 -27.69 -9.92 -14.97
CA ASP A 157 -28.46 -10.90 -15.77
C ASP A 157 -28.14 -10.69 -17.26
N PRO A 158 -27.57 -11.69 -17.99
CA PRO A 158 -27.24 -11.55 -19.40
C PRO A 158 -28.47 -11.38 -20.31
N ASN A 159 -29.67 -11.73 -19.81
CA ASN A 159 -30.93 -11.55 -20.55
C ASN A 159 -31.51 -10.14 -20.39
N VAL A 160 -30.95 -9.33 -19.45
CA VAL A 160 -31.38 -7.96 -19.19
C VAL A 160 -30.20 -7.02 -19.47
N LEU A 161 -30.19 -6.41 -20.65
CA LEU A 161 -29.10 -5.53 -21.06
C LEU A 161 -29.21 -4.15 -20.41
N LEU A 162 -28.78 -4.06 -19.13
CA LEU A 162 -28.63 -2.77 -18.44
C LEU A 162 -27.40 -2.04 -18.98
N ARG A 163 -27.42 -0.69 -18.94
CA ARG A 163 -26.21 0.11 -19.19
C ARG A 163 -25.19 -0.15 -18.07
N THR A 164 -23.89 -0.08 -18.36
CA THR A 164 -22.85 -0.33 -17.35
C THR A 164 -22.96 0.61 -16.14
N GLN A 165 -23.35 1.86 -16.38
CA GLN A 165 -23.56 2.86 -15.33
C GLN A 165 -24.76 2.59 -14.40
N ASP A 166 -25.65 1.68 -14.76
CA ASP A 166 -26.81 1.28 -13.98
C ASP A 166 -26.57 -0.03 -13.21
N LEU A 167 -25.40 -0.67 -13.40
CA LEU A 167 -25.00 -1.85 -12.64
C LEU A 167 -24.57 -1.45 -11.23
N GLU A 168 -24.72 -2.36 -10.28
CA GLU A 168 -24.15 -2.20 -8.95
C GLU A 168 -22.62 -2.13 -9.04
N PRO A 169 -21.97 -1.10 -8.46
CA PRO A 169 -20.52 -0.99 -8.47
C PRO A 169 -19.89 -2.02 -7.53
N TRP A 170 -18.82 -2.62 -8.00
CA TRP A 170 -17.96 -3.49 -7.21
C TRP A 170 -16.67 -2.78 -6.81
N LEU A 171 -16.19 -3.08 -5.63
CA LEU A 171 -14.97 -2.49 -5.08
C LEU A 171 -13.89 -3.57 -4.99
N GLU A 172 -12.78 -3.31 -5.66
CA GLU A 172 -11.58 -4.15 -5.61
C GLU A 172 -10.63 -3.62 -4.56
N GLU A 173 -10.16 -4.45 -3.64
CA GLU A 173 -9.00 -4.11 -2.80
C GLU A 173 -7.77 -3.95 -3.69
N ASN A 174 -7.25 -2.73 -3.83
CA ASN A 174 -6.15 -2.44 -4.74
C ASN A 174 -4.75 -2.46 -4.09
N SER A 175 -4.68 -2.86 -2.83
CA SER A 175 -3.45 -3.01 -2.05
C SER A 175 -2.54 -1.76 -1.99
N ASN A 176 -3.07 -0.58 -2.30
CA ASN A 176 -2.29 0.64 -2.44
C ASN A 176 -1.96 1.28 -1.09
N LEU A 177 -2.95 1.35 -0.17
CA LEU A 177 -2.78 1.95 1.15
C LEU A 177 -3.70 1.29 2.18
N TYR A 178 -3.17 1.12 3.39
CA TYR A 178 -3.91 0.68 4.57
C TYR A 178 -3.61 1.62 5.72
N ILE A 179 -4.63 2.00 6.50
CA ILE A 179 -4.46 2.80 7.71
C ILE A 179 -5.20 2.10 8.85
N PHE A 180 -4.50 1.91 9.95
CA PHE A 180 -5.01 1.20 11.11
C PHE A 180 -4.26 1.64 12.37
N ASN A 181 -4.77 1.25 13.52
CA ASN A 181 -4.07 1.42 14.79
C ASN A 181 -3.80 0.04 15.43
N ARG A 182 -3.11 0.06 16.56
CA ARG A 182 -2.74 -1.16 17.29
C ARG A 182 -3.97 -1.95 17.77
N GLU A 183 -5.02 -1.26 18.20
CA GLU A 183 -6.26 -1.86 18.69
C GLU A 183 -7.02 -2.58 17.56
N SER A 184 -7.25 -1.91 16.44
CA SER A 184 -7.93 -2.51 15.29
C SER A 184 -7.16 -3.69 14.72
N PHE A 185 -5.82 -3.59 14.65
CA PHE A 185 -4.97 -4.71 14.23
C PHE A 185 -5.07 -5.90 15.19
N ALA A 186 -5.01 -5.67 16.50
CA ALA A 186 -5.11 -6.73 17.49
C ALA A 186 -6.49 -7.43 17.45
N GLY A 187 -7.55 -6.68 17.17
CA GLY A 187 -8.92 -7.21 17.10
C GLY A 187 -9.15 -8.21 15.96
N THR A 188 -8.43 -8.09 14.85
CA THR A 188 -8.58 -8.97 13.66
C THR A 188 -7.30 -9.76 13.34
N ASN A 189 -6.19 -9.45 14.01
CA ASN A 189 -4.84 -9.90 13.67
C ASN A 189 -4.46 -9.60 12.21
N ALA A 190 -4.94 -8.46 11.69
CA ALA A 190 -4.77 -8.04 10.31
C ALA A 190 -4.76 -6.51 10.16
N ARG A 191 -4.21 -6.02 9.03
CA ARG A 191 -4.19 -4.62 8.63
C ARG A 191 -5.57 -4.03 8.31
N ILE A 192 -6.58 -4.87 8.14
CA ILE A 192 -7.99 -4.48 7.96
C ILE A 192 -8.72 -4.85 9.25
N GLY A 193 -9.28 -3.87 9.92
CA GLY A 193 -10.02 -4.00 11.17
C GLY A 193 -11.44 -4.57 10.97
N ALA A 194 -12.23 -4.53 12.02
CA ALA A 194 -13.60 -5.07 12.01
C ALA A 194 -14.62 -4.14 11.31
N ARG A 195 -14.34 -2.83 11.26
CA ARG A 195 -15.20 -1.80 10.64
C ARG A 195 -14.39 -0.91 9.71
N PRO A 196 -13.86 -1.46 8.61
CA PRO A 196 -12.99 -0.71 7.72
C PRO A 196 -13.74 0.33 6.90
N LEU A 197 -13.11 1.47 6.65
CA LEU A 197 -13.50 2.42 5.63
C LEU A 197 -12.86 2.01 4.29
N MET A 198 -13.67 1.80 3.26
CA MET A 198 -13.18 1.63 1.89
C MET A 198 -12.99 3.01 1.25
N PHE A 199 -11.73 3.33 0.90
CA PHE A 199 -11.35 4.62 0.33
C PHE A 199 -10.99 4.47 -1.14
N GLU A 200 -11.75 5.12 -2.02
CA GLU A 200 -11.53 5.05 -3.46
C GLU A 200 -10.34 5.91 -3.89
N THR A 201 -9.38 5.32 -4.58
CA THR A 201 -8.21 6.01 -5.14
C THR A 201 -8.35 6.24 -6.65
N PRO A 202 -7.68 7.28 -7.20
CA PRO A 202 -7.58 7.43 -8.65
C PRO A 202 -6.92 6.19 -9.28
N ARG A 203 -7.51 5.65 -10.34
CA ARG A 203 -7.03 4.41 -10.97
C ARG A 203 -5.57 4.45 -11.42
N ILE A 204 -5.08 5.62 -11.82
CA ILE A 204 -3.67 5.79 -12.18
C ILE A 204 -2.72 5.56 -10.99
N GLU A 205 -3.16 5.87 -9.78
CA GLU A 205 -2.36 5.73 -8.57
C GLU A 205 -2.35 4.29 -8.02
N SER A 206 -3.27 3.44 -8.48
CA SER A 206 -3.37 2.04 -8.07
C SER A 206 -2.71 1.06 -9.04
N ALA A 207 -1.86 1.55 -9.95
CA ALA A 207 -1.05 0.68 -10.78
C ALA A 207 -0.08 -0.12 -9.90
N ASP A 208 -0.23 -1.44 -9.88
CA ASP A 208 0.60 -2.36 -9.11
C ASP A 208 1.59 -3.10 -10.01
N ILE A 209 2.83 -3.26 -9.53
CA ILE A 209 3.90 -3.94 -10.25
C ILE A 209 4.05 -5.37 -9.73
N ASP A 210 3.34 -6.28 -10.35
CA ASP A 210 3.39 -7.69 -9.99
C ASP A 210 4.31 -8.51 -10.91
N ASP A 211 4.37 -8.14 -12.18
CA ASP A 211 5.13 -8.80 -13.22
C ASP A 211 5.80 -7.80 -14.17
N GLN A 212 6.41 -8.28 -15.25
CA GLN A 212 7.09 -7.42 -16.22
C GLN A 212 6.10 -6.54 -17.01
N ALA A 213 4.89 -7.01 -17.30
CA ALA A 213 3.87 -6.21 -17.99
C ALA A 213 3.37 -5.07 -17.08
N GLY A 214 3.12 -5.36 -15.80
CA GLY A 214 2.81 -4.35 -14.77
C GLY A 214 3.93 -3.33 -14.61
N TRP A 215 5.20 -3.77 -14.70
CA TRP A 215 6.36 -2.88 -14.68
C TRP A 215 6.32 -1.87 -15.84
N GLU A 216 6.19 -2.37 -17.08
CA GLU A 216 6.18 -1.53 -18.29
C GLU A 216 5.00 -0.56 -18.30
N PHE A 217 3.83 -1.03 -17.87
CA PHE A 217 2.65 -0.20 -17.73
C PHE A 217 2.85 0.93 -16.70
N ALA A 218 3.24 0.59 -15.48
CA ALA A 218 3.46 1.56 -14.42
C ALA A 218 4.59 2.55 -14.76
N GLU A 219 5.70 2.08 -15.39
CA GLU A 219 6.80 2.96 -15.79
C GLU A 219 6.39 3.94 -16.88
N THR A 220 5.55 3.51 -17.83
CA THR A 220 4.99 4.40 -18.87
C THR A 220 4.15 5.49 -18.23
N LEU A 221 3.29 5.16 -17.28
CA LEU A 221 2.50 6.15 -16.54
C LEU A 221 3.39 7.10 -15.73
N ALA A 222 4.40 6.57 -15.04
CA ALA A 222 5.34 7.39 -14.26
C ALA A 222 6.05 8.44 -15.14
N ARG A 223 6.55 8.02 -16.32
CA ARG A 223 7.21 8.93 -17.27
C ARG A 223 6.28 10.02 -17.77
N ALA A 224 5.02 9.68 -18.06
CA ALA A 224 4.02 10.66 -18.48
C ALA A 224 3.70 11.68 -17.37
N MET A 225 3.65 11.22 -16.10
CA MET A 225 3.39 12.10 -14.95
C MET A 225 4.54 13.04 -14.62
N VAL A 226 5.80 12.65 -14.91
CA VAL A 226 6.98 13.52 -14.69
C VAL A 226 7.12 14.56 -15.82
N ALA A 227 6.63 14.26 -17.02
CA ALA A 227 6.71 15.13 -18.18
C ALA A 227 5.59 16.21 -18.23
N ALA A 228 4.54 16.06 -17.40
CA ALA A 228 3.41 16.99 -17.31
C ALA A 228 3.61 18.08 -16.25
#